data_f172efc4c59361cc5ac5b87027f117d9
#
_entry.id   f172efc4c59361cc5ac5b87027f117d9
#
_cell.length_a   1.000
_cell.length_b   1.000
_cell.length_c   1.000
_cell.angle_alpha   90.00
_cell.angle_beta   90.00
_cell.angle_gamma   90.00
#
_symmetry.space_group_name_H-M   'P 1'
#
loop_
_entity.id
_entity.type
_entity.pdbx_description
1 polymer ?
#
loop_
_entity_poly.entity_id
_entity_poly.type
_entity_poly.pdbx_seq_one_letter_code
_entity_poly.pdbx_strand_id
1 'polypeptide(L)'
;MNEMEFSQKIDDLGGTLYIVGGWVRDKIRGVIPKDKDFVICHVKEEDFKQNFPKAKKVGKSFPVYLVKIEDKECEVAFVRKERKTGIGYTGFIVDYDEKVTIEEDLYRRDTTMNSIAYRVRDGKIIDPYKGREDIEKRCINAVSHHFKEDPVRALRAARQACELNFKINEDTINLMRACREEIKSEPQERIFNELQRALKTKKPSIFFRSLVKADLLEILFPEIYALIGKTQPVAFHPEGDAFEHTMEIVDLVADMTDDVAVRFAGLVHDLGKGVTPKEMLPHHYGHEEKGLAVLKAWNKRM
;
A
#
# COMPACT_ATOMS: atom_id res chain seq x y z
N MET A 1 28.49 -8.92 7.51
CA MET A 1 29.07 -7.80 6.73
C MET A 1 28.22 -6.56 6.94
N ASN A 2 28.84 -5.38 6.86
CA ASN A 2 28.12 -4.11 6.88
C ASN A 2 27.64 -3.71 5.47
N GLU A 3 26.89 -2.62 5.36
CA GLU A 3 26.33 -2.16 4.07
C GLU A 3 27.39 -1.77 3.05
N MET A 4 28.45 -1.11 3.49
CA MET A 4 29.54 -0.69 2.59
C MET A 4 30.33 -1.89 2.07
N GLU A 5 30.59 -2.90 2.91
CA GLU A 5 31.19 -4.17 2.49
C GLU A 5 30.30 -4.91 1.49
N PHE A 6 28.98 -4.88 1.69
CA PHE A 6 28.03 -5.46 0.75
C PHE A 6 28.04 -4.72 -0.58
N SER A 7 28.00 -3.38 -0.54
CA SER A 7 28.10 -2.55 -1.75
C SER A 7 29.38 -2.80 -2.51
N GLN A 8 30.54 -2.89 -1.82
CA GLN A 8 31.82 -3.15 -2.46
C GLN A 8 31.83 -4.50 -3.18
N LYS A 9 31.29 -5.55 -2.57
CA LYS A 9 31.20 -6.87 -3.20
C LYS A 9 30.30 -6.86 -4.46
N ILE A 10 29.24 -6.06 -4.47
CA ILE A 10 28.39 -5.87 -5.65
C ILE A 10 29.13 -5.08 -6.73
N ASP A 11 29.89 -4.03 -6.34
CA ASP A 11 30.75 -3.27 -7.27
C ASP A 11 31.85 -4.18 -7.90
N ASP A 12 32.45 -5.08 -7.13
CA ASP A 12 33.45 -6.06 -7.62
C ASP A 12 32.87 -7.04 -8.66
N LEU A 13 31.54 -7.25 -8.63
CA LEU A 13 30.81 -8.00 -9.67
C LEU A 13 30.38 -7.16 -10.88
N GLY A 14 30.79 -5.88 -10.91
CA GLY A 14 30.41 -4.94 -11.96
C GLY A 14 29.02 -4.30 -11.78
N GLY A 15 28.40 -4.52 -10.63
CA GLY A 15 27.06 -4.02 -10.33
C GLY A 15 27.01 -2.73 -9.53
N THR A 16 25.82 -2.36 -9.11
CA THR A 16 25.58 -1.21 -8.23
C THR A 16 24.45 -1.56 -7.24
N LEU A 17 24.67 -1.23 -5.97
CA LEU A 17 23.69 -1.45 -4.90
C LEU A 17 22.92 -0.18 -4.58
N TYR A 18 21.61 -0.29 -4.52
CA TYR A 18 20.69 0.78 -4.14
C TYR A 18 19.81 0.37 -2.97
N ILE A 19 19.38 1.36 -2.17
CA ILE A 19 18.23 1.25 -1.28
C ILE A 19 17.08 1.99 -1.96
N VAL A 20 15.84 1.46 -1.85
CA VAL A 20 14.67 1.99 -2.54
C VAL A 20 13.45 2.05 -1.62
N GLY A 21 12.37 2.66 -2.12
CA GLY A 21 11.05 2.60 -1.48
C GLY A 21 10.91 3.45 -0.22
N GLY A 22 10.19 2.90 0.76
CA GLY A 22 9.80 3.61 1.98
C GLY A 22 10.96 4.18 2.78
N TRP A 23 12.08 3.46 2.83
CA TRP A 23 13.26 3.92 3.56
C TRP A 23 13.82 5.24 2.99
N VAL A 24 13.93 5.35 1.67
CA VAL A 24 14.46 6.56 1.02
C VAL A 24 13.50 7.72 1.21
N ARG A 25 12.19 7.48 1.02
CA ARG A 25 11.14 8.47 1.31
C ARG A 25 11.24 9.02 2.73
N ASP A 26 11.34 8.13 3.73
CA ASP A 26 11.33 8.53 5.13
C ASP A 26 12.64 9.25 5.52
N LYS A 27 13.78 8.84 4.96
CA LYS A 27 15.05 9.56 5.08
C LYS A 27 14.93 11.00 4.54
N ILE A 28 14.31 11.19 3.37
CA ILE A 28 14.09 12.53 2.78
C ILE A 28 13.16 13.37 3.65
N ARG A 29 12.15 12.75 4.27
CA ARG A 29 11.23 13.41 5.22
C ARG A 29 11.85 13.76 6.56
N GLY A 30 13.08 13.33 6.84
CA GLY A 30 13.72 13.52 8.14
C GLY A 30 13.15 12.65 9.26
N VAL A 31 12.45 11.55 8.90
CA VAL A 31 11.91 10.57 9.85
C VAL A 31 12.87 9.38 9.91
N ILE A 32 12.99 8.74 11.08
CA ILE A 32 13.83 7.55 11.22
C ILE A 32 13.22 6.42 10.38
N PRO A 33 13.91 5.98 9.30
CA PRO A 33 13.41 4.92 8.45
C PRO A 33 13.45 3.56 9.16
N LYS A 34 12.53 2.67 8.78
CA LYS A 34 12.45 1.32 9.36
C LYS A 34 13.29 0.32 8.57
N ASP A 35 12.69 -0.38 7.66
CA ASP A 35 13.29 -1.48 6.92
C ASP A 35 13.91 -0.99 5.61
N LYS A 36 15.05 -1.58 5.22
CA LYS A 36 15.75 -1.28 3.97
C LYS A 36 15.46 -2.36 2.94
N ASP A 37 14.94 -1.93 1.79
CA ASP A 37 14.80 -2.75 0.60
C ASP A 37 15.98 -2.46 -0.33
N PHE A 38 16.83 -3.48 -0.56
CA PHE A 38 17.97 -3.34 -1.45
C PHE A 38 17.63 -3.79 -2.87
N VAL A 39 18.20 -3.08 -3.85
CA VAL A 39 18.09 -3.44 -5.27
C VAL A 39 19.48 -3.45 -5.90
N ILE A 40 19.76 -4.52 -6.64
CA ILE A 40 21.03 -4.70 -7.38
C ILE A 40 20.79 -4.48 -8.86
N CYS A 41 21.63 -3.64 -9.48
CA CYS A 41 21.72 -3.44 -10.92
C CYS A 41 22.97 -4.10 -11.48
N HIS A 42 22.92 -4.53 -12.75
CA HIS A 42 24.07 -4.96 -13.56
C HIS A 42 24.84 -6.18 -13.03
N VAL A 43 24.19 -7.07 -12.25
CA VAL A 43 24.76 -8.34 -11.78
C VAL A 43 23.86 -9.48 -12.23
N LYS A 44 24.44 -10.55 -12.74
CA LYS A 44 23.71 -11.79 -13.02
C LYS A 44 23.36 -12.53 -11.73
N GLU A 45 22.17 -13.14 -11.72
CA GLU A 45 21.71 -13.91 -10.55
C GLU A 45 22.68 -15.05 -10.20
N GLU A 46 23.28 -15.68 -11.20
CA GLU A 46 24.26 -16.75 -11.01
C GLU A 46 25.52 -16.28 -10.28
N ASP A 47 26.07 -15.13 -10.70
CA ASP A 47 27.26 -14.54 -10.08
C ASP A 47 26.98 -14.12 -8.64
N PHE A 48 25.79 -13.56 -8.40
CA PHE A 48 25.35 -13.23 -7.06
C PHE A 48 25.28 -14.49 -6.17
N LYS A 49 24.65 -15.57 -6.62
CA LYS A 49 24.55 -16.84 -5.85
C LYS A 49 25.90 -17.43 -5.51
N GLN A 50 26.85 -17.39 -6.44
CA GLN A 50 28.20 -17.89 -6.22
C GLN A 50 28.93 -17.08 -5.14
N ASN A 51 28.77 -15.77 -5.13
CA ASN A 51 29.46 -14.87 -4.19
C ASN A 51 28.73 -14.74 -2.84
N PHE A 52 27.41 -15.04 -2.81
CA PHE A 52 26.59 -14.99 -1.59
C PHE A 52 25.87 -16.33 -1.34
N PRO A 53 26.60 -17.44 -1.10
CA PRO A 53 26.00 -18.77 -0.98
C PRO A 53 25.08 -18.95 0.23
N LYS A 54 25.15 -18.02 1.21
CA LYS A 54 24.27 -17.99 2.39
C LYS A 54 22.97 -17.22 2.16
N ALA A 55 22.81 -16.51 1.04
CA ALA A 55 21.61 -15.80 0.70
C ALA A 55 20.47 -16.79 0.41
N LYS A 56 19.32 -16.58 1.05
CA LYS A 56 18.15 -17.46 0.88
C LYS A 56 17.20 -16.85 -0.13
N LYS A 57 16.94 -17.57 -1.23
CA LYS A 57 15.92 -17.15 -2.21
C LYS A 57 14.53 -17.31 -1.60
N VAL A 58 13.75 -16.22 -1.60
CA VAL A 58 12.35 -16.16 -1.17
C VAL A 58 11.50 -15.60 -2.30
N GLY A 59 10.19 -15.89 -2.26
CA GLY A 59 9.27 -15.45 -3.31
C GLY A 59 9.15 -16.45 -4.48
N LYS A 60 7.90 -16.69 -4.89
CA LYS A 60 7.58 -17.63 -5.97
C LYS A 60 7.66 -16.96 -7.35
N SER A 61 7.22 -15.72 -7.43
CA SER A 61 7.08 -15.00 -8.71
C SER A 61 8.29 -14.11 -9.02
N PHE A 62 9.02 -13.67 -8.00
CA PHE A 62 10.18 -12.79 -8.16
C PHE A 62 11.34 -13.24 -7.28
N PRO A 63 12.57 -13.32 -7.79
CA PRO A 63 13.73 -13.64 -6.97
C PRO A 63 14.04 -12.46 -6.03
N VAL A 64 13.67 -12.63 -4.78
CA VAL A 64 14.11 -11.81 -3.67
C VAL A 64 15.01 -12.69 -2.80
N TYR A 65 16.11 -12.16 -2.36
CA TYR A 65 17.05 -12.84 -1.49
C TYR A 65 17.06 -12.22 -0.10
N LEU A 66 17.05 -13.06 0.92
CA LEU A 66 17.33 -12.62 2.28
C LEU A 66 18.83 -12.69 2.49
N VAL A 67 19.44 -11.54 2.78
CA VAL A 67 20.88 -11.39 3.03
C VAL A 67 21.07 -10.82 4.42
N LYS A 68 21.98 -11.40 5.21
CA LYS A 68 22.31 -10.86 6.53
C LYS A 68 23.29 -9.69 6.41
N ILE A 69 22.78 -8.47 6.70
CA ILE A 69 23.54 -7.22 6.70
C ILE A 69 23.37 -6.58 8.09
N GLU A 70 24.47 -6.23 8.75
CA GLU A 70 24.47 -5.62 10.11
C GLU A 70 23.59 -6.41 11.10
N ASP A 71 23.70 -7.74 11.10
CA ASP A 71 22.93 -8.67 11.93
C ASP A 71 21.40 -8.71 11.69
N LYS A 72 20.90 -8.01 10.67
CA LYS A 72 19.51 -8.07 10.22
C LYS A 72 19.40 -8.83 8.91
N GLU A 73 18.31 -9.59 8.75
CA GLU A 73 17.93 -10.13 7.44
C GLU A 73 17.29 -9.01 6.63
N CYS A 74 17.89 -8.69 5.49
CA CYS A 74 17.43 -7.65 4.57
C CYS A 74 16.99 -8.27 3.25
N GLU A 75 15.91 -7.72 2.68
CA GLU A 75 15.46 -8.10 1.34
C GLU A 75 16.34 -7.45 0.28
N VAL A 76 16.81 -8.28 -0.65
CA VAL A 76 17.65 -7.88 -1.77
C VAL A 76 17.00 -8.41 -3.05
N ALA A 77 16.56 -7.50 -3.90
CA ALA A 77 15.98 -7.80 -5.20
C ALA A 77 16.92 -7.38 -6.33
N PHE A 78 16.69 -7.91 -7.52
CA PHE A 78 17.32 -7.41 -8.75
C PHE A 78 16.40 -6.43 -9.45
N VAL A 79 17.00 -5.47 -10.18
CA VAL A 79 16.25 -4.65 -11.13
C VAL A 79 15.53 -5.53 -12.14
N ARG A 80 14.34 -5.11 -12.53
CA ARG A 80 13.53 -5.89 -13.47
C ARG A 80 12.61 -5.00 -14.28
N LYS A 81 12.26 -5.49 -15.46
CA LYS A 81 11.12 -5.00 -16.23
C LYS A 81 9.94 -5.93 -16.02
N GLU A 82 8.78 -5.35 -15.85
CA GLU A 82 7.52 -6.08 -15.79
C GLU A 82 6.69 -5.71 -17.02
N ARG A 83 6.13 -6.72 -17.68
CA ARG A 83 5.20 -6.53 -18.79
C ARG A 83 3.92 -7.30 -18.48
N LYS A 84 2.81 -6.58 -18.43
CA LYS A 84 1.51 -7.19 -18.23
C LYS A 84 1.11 -8.01 -19.46
N THR A 85 0.75 -9.28 -19.25
CA THR A 85 0.33 -10.22 -20.29
C THR A 85 -1.00 -10.89 -19.99
N GLY A 86 -1.57 -10.64 -18.78
CA GLY A 86 -2.83 -11.22 -18.33
C GLY A 86 -3.51 -10.38 -17.26
N ILE A 87 -4.59 -10.91 -16.70
CA ILE A 87 -5.39 -10.25 -15.66
C ILE A 87 -4.80 -10.57 -14.27
N GLY A 88 -4.86 -9.61 -13.35
CA GLY A 88 -4.45 -9.75 -11.96
C GLY A 88 -2.93 -9.82 -11.75
N TYR A 89 -2.53 -10.09 -10.52
CA TYR A 89 -1.13 -10.04 -10.09
C TYR A 89 -0.24 -11.17 -10.66
N THR A 90 -0.82 -12.24 -11.19
CA THR A 90 -0.09 -13.35 -11.84
C THR A 90 0.13 -13.11 -13.33
N GLY A 91 -0.52 -12.10 -13.90
CA GLY A 91 -0.49 -11.79 -15.32
C GLY A 91 0.73 -10.96 -15.77
N PHE A 92 1.92 -11.20 -15.21
CA PHE A 92 3.15 -10.49 -15.58
C PHE A 92 4.22 -11.45 -16.09
N ILE A 93 4.86 -11.06 -17.18
CA ILE A 93 6.18 -11.58 -17.54
C ILE A 93 7.21 -10.63 -16.93
N VAL A 94 8.16 -11.22 -16.22
CA VAL A 94 9.22 -10.49 -15.55
C VAL A 94 10.53 -10.83 -16.26
N ASP A 95 11.12 -9.84 -16.88
CA ASP A 95 12.42 -9.94 -17.51
C ASP A 95 13.49 -9.42 -16.53
N TYR A 96 14.38 -10.33 -16.15
CA TYR A 96 15.61 -10.01 -15.44
C TYR A 96 16.73 -9.89 -16.45
N ASP A 97 17.10 -8.67 -16.78
CA ASP A 97 18.24 -8.42 -17.65
C ASP A 97 19.22 -7.51 -16.88
N GLU A 98 20.50 -7.88 -16.89
CA GLU A 98 21.59 -7.06 -16.35
C GLU A 98 21.66 -5.66 -16.96
N LYS A 99 21.01 -5.46 -18.12
CA LYS A 99 20.93 -4.16 -18.81
C LYS A 99 19.81 -3.25 -18.27
N VAL A 100 18.92 -3.76 -17.42
CA VAL A 100 17.85 -2.94 -16.82
C VAL A 100 18.48 -1.92 -15.91
N THR A 101 18.10 -0.65 -16.08
CA THR A 101 18.60 0.45 -15.25
C THR A 101 17.75 0.63 -14.00
N ILE A 102 18.29 1.34 -13.01
CA ILE A 102 17.52 1.67 -11.81
C ILE A 102 16.30 2.54 -12.13
N GLU A 103 16.42 3.45 -13.10
CA GLU A 103 15.32 4.32 -13.53
C GLU A 103 14.16 3.52 -14.13
N GLU A 104 14.45 2.46 -14.90
CA GLU A 104 13.44 1.56 -15.45
C GLU A 104 12.75 0.75 -14.35
N ASP A 105 13.48 0.28 -13.33
CA ASP A 105 12.88 -0.39 -12.16
C ASP A 105 11.99 0.56 -11.35
N LEU A 106 12.42 1.82 -11.19
CA LEU A 106 11.63 2.82 -10.49
C LEU A 106 10.36 3.19 -11.25
N TYR A 107 10.38 3.16 -12.61
CA TYR A 107 9.23 3.51 -13.45
C TYR A 107 8.01 2.59 -13.26
N ARG A 108 8.23 1.32 -13.00
CA ARG A 108 7.16 0.33 -12.79
C ARG A 108 6.52 0.37 -11.40
N ARG A 109 7.03 1.19 -10.47
CA ARG A 109 6.54 1.24 -9.08
C ARG A 109 5.20 1.97 -8.95
N ASP A 110 4.63 1.96 -7.73
CA ASP A 110 3.31 2.50 -7.44
C ASP A 110 3.29 4.04 -7.45
N THR A 111 4.07 4.68 -6.58
CA THR A 111 4.03 6.13 -6.38
C THR A 111 5.42 6.75 -6.51
N THR A 112 5.48 8.00 -6.98
CA THR A 112 6.72 8.75 -7.21
C THR A 112 7.59 8.81 -5.96
N MET A 113 7.01 9.05 -4.79
CA MET A 113 7.72 9.14 -3.52
C MET A 113 8.35 7.80 -3.05
N ASN A 114 7.87 6.66 -3.56
CA ASN A 114 8.46 5.34 -3.35
C ASN A 114 9.35 4.90 -4.53
N SER A 115 9.47 5.76 -5.56
CA SER A 115 10.27 5.52 -6.76
C SER A 115 11.53 6.39 -6.76
N ILE A 116 12.15 6.49 -5.59
CA ILE A 116 13.42 7.15 -5.37
C ILE A 116 14.42 6.09 -4.93
N ALA A 117 15.64 6.13 -5.46
CA ALA A 117 16.72 5.25 -5.07
C ALA A 117 17.85 6.03 -4.39
N TYR A 118 18.49 5.39 -3.42
CA TYR A 118 19.68 5.86 -2.72
C TYR A 118 20.82 4.90 -3.03
N ARG A 119 21.85 5.37 -3.75
CA ARG A 119 23.02 4.56 -4.07
C ARG A 119 23.91 4.42 -2.83
N VAL A 120 24.16 3.19 -2.40
CA VAL A 120 24.82 2.91 -1.12
C VAL A 120 26.26 3.44 -1.11
N ARG A 121 27.01 3.26 -2.21
CA ARG A 121 28.43 3.59 -2.32
C ARG A 121 28.77 5.04 -2.01
N ASP A 122 27.99 5.98 -2.48
CA ASP A 122 28.29 7.42 -2.44
C ASP A 122 27.15 8.31 -1.91
N GLY A 123 26.04 7.69 -1.55
CA GLY A 123 24.86 8.39 -1.03
C GLY A 123 24.09 9.20 -2.08
N LYS A 124 24.36 9.01 -3.37
CA LYS A 124 23.64 9.71 -4.44
C LYS A 124 22.17 9.32 -4.47
N ILE A 125 21.30 10.33 -4.50
CA ILE A 125 19.86 10.15 -4.69
C ILE A 125 19.52 10.17 -6.18
N ILE A 126 18.79 9.17 -6.65
CA ILE A 126 18.27 9.05 -8.00
C ILE A 126 16.75 9.22 -7.92
N ASP A 127 16.25 10.29 -8.47
CA ASP A 127 14.83 10.68 -8.41
C ASP A 127 14.32 11.14 -9.80
N PRO A 128 14.13 10.21 -10.73
CA PRO A 128 13.76 10.54 -12.10
C PRO A 128 12.30 11.01 -12.22
N TYR A 129 11.46 10.70 -11.24
CA TYR A 129 10.01 10.93 -11.27
C TYR A 129 9.54 11.99 -10.28
N LYS A 130 10.45 12.83 -9.77
CA LYS A 130 10.16 13.98 -8.90
C LYS A 130 9.49 13.61 -7.57
N GLY A 131 9.81 12.44 -7.05
CA GLY A 131 9.24 11.98 -5.77
C GLY A 131 9.58 12.91 -4.59
N ARG A 132 10.73 13.60 -4.62
CA ARG A 132 11.12 14.59 -3.59
C ARG A 132 10.18 15.81 -3.60
N GLU A 133 9.83 16.31 -4.78
CA GLU A 133 8.86 17.42 -4.91
C GLU A 133 7.49 17.00 -4.36
N ASP A 134 7.07 15.77 -4.63
CA ASP A 134 5.78 15.25 -4.16
C ASP A 134 5.76 15.06 -2.63
N ILE A 135 6.88 14.63 -2.04
CA ILE A 135 7.05 14.59 -0.58
C ILE A 135 6.92 15.99 0.02
N GLU A 136 7.58 16.99 -0.55
CA GLU A 136 7.54 18.38 -0.10
C GLU A 136 6.12 18.97 -0.21
N LYS A 137 5.43 18.69 -1.32
CA LYS A 137 4.04 19.12 -1.57
C LYS A 137 3.01 18.30 -0.76
N ARG A 138 3.44 17.26 -0.07
CA ARG A 138 2.56 16.31 0.63
C ARG A 138 1.48 15.72 -0.28
N CYS A 139 1.89 15.30 -1.48
CA CYS A 139 1.02 14.81 -2.52
C CYS A 139 1.44 13.41 -2.97
N ILE A 140 0.47 12.53 -3.21
CA ILE A 140 0.69 11.20 -3.74
C ILE A 140 0.38 11.22 -5.23
N ASN A 141 1.41 10.99 -6.03
CA ASN A 141 1.32 10.84 -7.47
C ASN A 141 1.71 9.41 -7.89
N ALA A 142 0.95 8.82 -8.78
CA ALA A 142 1.36 7.61 -9.48
C ALA A 142 2.58 7.91 -10.37
N VAL A 143 3.50 6.95 -10.47
CA VAL A 143 4.70 7.14 -11.32
C VAL A 143 4.32 7.24 -12.78
N SER A 144 3.39 6.39 -13.23
CA SER A 144 3.02 6.27 -14.64
C SER A 144 1.67 5.57 -14.79
N HIS A 145 1.22 5.42 -16.04
CA HIS A 145 0.03 4.64 -16.37
C HIS A 145 0.14 3.14 -16.02
N HIS A 146 1.36 2.63 -15.79
CA HIS A 146 1.58 1.27 -15.28
C HIS A 146 1.01 1.06 -13.87
N PHE A 147 0.65 2.14 -13.18
CA PHE A 147 -0.04 2.08 -11.88
C PHE A 147 -1.25 1.13 -11.90
N LYS A 148 -2.08 1.21 -12.94
CA LYS A 148 -3.29 0.39 -13.10
C LYS A 148 -3.03 -1.09 -13.44
N GLU A 149 -1.79 -1.46 -13.72
CA GLU A 149 -1.45 -2.85 -14.06
C GLU A 149 -1.55 -3.80 -12.85
N ASP A 150 -1.29 -3.30 -11.64
CA ASP A 150 -1.55 -4.02 -10.40
C ASP A 150 -2.64 -3.26 -9.61
N PRO A 151 -3.90 -3.75 -9.60
CA PRO A 151 -5.02 -3.03 -8.99
C PRO A 151 -4.84 -2.75 -7.51
N VAL A 152 -4.06 -3.57 -6.79
CA VAL A 152 -3.77 -3.36 -5.36
C VAL A 152 -2.98 -2.07 -5.12
N ARG A 153 -2.33 -1.51 -6.14
CA ARG A 153 -1.68 -0.18 -6.03
C ARG A 153 -2.68 0.92 -5.65
N ALA A 154 -3.96 0.77 -6.03
CA ALA A 154 -5.01 1.71 -5.61
C ALA A 154 -5.21 1.69 -4.08
N LEU A 155 -5.25 0.49 -3.46
CA LEU A 155 -5.32 0.38 -2.00
C LEU A 155 -4.02 0.86 -1.34
N ARG A 156 -2.87 0.56 -1.95
CA ARG A 156 -1.57 1.03 -1.46
C ARG A 156 -1.48 2.55 -1.46
N ALA A 157 -1.96 3.24 -2.50
CA ALA A 157 -2.01 4.69 -2.55
C ALA A 157 -2.95 5.26 -1.46
N ALA A 158 -4.13 4.68 -1.27
CA ALA A 158 -5.06 5.06 -0.20
C ALA A 158 -4.43 4.85 1.20
N ARG A 159 -3.72 3.73 1.41
CA ARG A 159 -2.99 3.47 2.66
C ARG A 159 -1.83 4.45 2.87
N GLN A 160 -1.05 4.75 1.82
CA GLN A 160 0.03 5.73 1.91
C GLN A 160 -0.52 7.12 2.28
N ALA A 161 -1.72 7.48 1.79
CA ALA A 161 -2.40 8.72 2.19
C ALA A 161 -2.66 8.76 3.70
N CYS A 162 -3.09 7.65 4.31
CA CYS A 162 -3.27 7.55 5.76
C CYS A 162 -1.93 7.63 6.52
N GLU A 163 -0.93 6.84 6.09
CA GLU A 163 0.37 6.75 6.76
C GLU A 163 1.10 8.09 6.80
N LEU A 164 1.00 8.85 5.72
CA LEU A 164 1.75 10.09 5.52
C LEU A 164 0.94 11.34 5.81
N ASN A 165 -0.37 11.21 5.95
CA ASN A 165 -1.33 12.32 5.95
C ASN A 165 -1.13 13.24 4.74
N PHE A 166 -1.05 12.62 3.55
CA PHE A 166 -0.88 13.29 2.26
C PHE A 166 -2.17 13.21 1.43
N LYS A 167 -2.35 14.18 0.53
CA LYS A 167 -3.46 14.17 -0.43
C LYS A 167 -3.08 13.34 -1.65
N ILE A 168 -4.04 12.61 -2.20
CA ILE A 168 -3.85 11.92 -3.48
C ILE A 168 -4.21 12.90 -4.60
N ASN A 169 -3.35 13.01 -5.61
CA ASN A 169 -3.59 13.82 -6.80
C ASN A 169 -4.78 13.27 -7.61
N GLU A 170 -5.53 14.14 -8.26
CA GLU A 170 -6.72 13.76 -9.02
C GLU A 170 -6.40 12.79 -10.18
N ASP A 171 -5.28 12.98 -10.87
CA ASP A 171 -4.85 12.03 -11.91
C ASP A 171 -4.60 10.64 -11.34
N THR A 172 -4.06 10.55 -10.12
CA THR A 172 -3.86 9.27 -9.43
C THR A 172 -5.21 8.68 -8.99
N ILE A 173 -6.16 9.49 -8.52
CA ILE A 173 -7.54 9.04 -8.23
C ILE A 173 -8.19 8.48 -9.49
N ASN A 174 -7.99 9.09 -10.65
CA ASN A 174 -8.49 8.57 -11.92
C ASN A 174 -7.87 7.23 -12.31
N LEU A 175 -6.57 7.04 -12.05
CA LEU A 175 -5.90 5.76 -12.25
C LEU A 175 -6.41 4.70 -11.24
N MET A 176 -6.68 5.07 -9.99
CA MET A 176 -7.30 4.19 -9.00
C MET A 176 -8.70 3.74 -9.47
N ARG A 177 -9.52 4.68 -9.96
CA ARG A 177 -10.85 4.40 -10.52
C ARG A 177 -10.78 3.45 -11.71
N ALA A 178 -9.77 3.57 -12.56
CA ALA A 178 -9.56 2.67 -13.68
C ALA A 178 -9.26 1.22 -13.28
N CYS A 179 -8.86 0.96 -12.01
CA CYS A 179 -8.66 -0.39 -11.46
C CYS A 179 -9.98 -1.09 -11.07
N ARG A 180 -11.14 -0.40 -11.14
CA ARG A 180 -12.43 -0.84 -10.58
C ARG A 180 -12.84 -2.24 -11.02
N GLU A 181 -12.68 -2.58 -12.26
CA GLU A 181 -13.11 -3.89 -12.77
C GLU A 181 -12.10 -5.00 -12.41
N GLU A 182 -10.82 -4.72 -12.56
CA GLU A 182 -9.79 -5.71 -12.34
C GLU A 182 -9.59 -6.04 -10.84
N ILE A 183 -9.82 -5.08 -9.95
CA ILE A 183 -9.65 -5.26 -8.50
C ILE A 183 -10.59 -6.33 -7.91
N LYS A 184 -11.71 -6.63 -8.60
CA LYS A 184 -12.65 -7.70 -8.21
C LYS A 184 -12.01 -9.09 -8.26
N SER A 185 -10.99 -9.26 -9.09
CA SER A 185 -10.27 -10.53 -9.26
C SER A 185 -9.09 -10.70 -8.32
N GLU A 186 -8.77 -9.69 -7.52
CA GLU A 186 -7.64 -9.74 -6.58
C GLU A 186 -7.93 -10.68 -5.40
N PRO A 187 -6.91 -11.44 -4.95
CA PRO A 187 -7.06 -12.26 -3.74
C PRO A 187 -7.44 -11.40 -2.53
N GLN A 188 -8.44 -11.87 -1.78
CA GLN A 188 -8.94 -11.16 -0.61
C GLN A 188 -7.85 -10.92 0.43
N GLU A 189 -6.87 -11.81 0.54
CA GLU A 189 -5.72 -11.65 1.42
C GLU A 189 -4.92 -10.38 1.11
N ARG A 190 -4.72 -10.04 -0.17
CA ARG A 190 -4.01 -8.80 -0.55
C ARG A 190 -4.80 -7.56 -0.15
N ILE A 191 -6.11 -7.59 -0.33
CA ILE A 191 -7.03 -6.50 0.05
C ILE A 191 -7.02 -6.33 1.57
N PHE A 192 -7.17 -7.43 2.30
CA PHE A 192 -7.21 -7.43 3.76
C PHE A 192 -5.90 -6.96 4.39
N ASN A 193 -4.75 -7.33 3.81
CA ASN A 193 -3.44 -6.85 4.25
C ASN A 193 -3.32 -5.32 4.17
N GLU A 194 -3.82 -4.69 3.10
CA GLU A 194 -3.79 -3.23 2.98
C GLU A 194 -4.78 -2.57 3.96
N LEU A 195 -5.96 -3.17 4.19
CA LEU A 195 -6.91 -2.73 5.23
C LEU A 195 -6.28 -2.77 6.62
N GLN A 196 -5.66 -3.90 7.00
CA GLN A 196 -5.00 -4.02 8.31
C GLN A 196 -3.89 -2.98 8.50
N ARG A 197 -3.10 -2.72 7.45
CA ARG A 197 -2.06 -1.68 7.48
C ARG A 197 -2.67 -0.28 7.60
N ALA A 198 -3.77 0.01 6.93
CA ALA A 198 -4.49 1.27 7.06
C ALA A 198 -5.02 1.48 8.48
N LEU A 199 -5.59 0.44 9.10
CA LEU A 199 -6.06 0.48 10.48
C LEU A 199 -4.94 0.74 11.51
N LYS A 200 -3.68 0.40 11.19
CA LYS A 200 -2.52 0.71 12.07
C LYS A 200 -2.09 2.18 12.03
N THR A 201 -2.65 2.98 11.15
CA THR A 201 -2.29 4.41 11.03
C THR A 201 -3.02 5.26 12.07
N LYS A 202 -2.65 6.54 12.16
CA LYS A 202 -3.30 7.51 13.06
C LYS A 202 -4.66 8.00 12.54
N LYS A 203 -4.88 7.95 11.23
CA LYS A 203 -6.08 8.46 10.57
C LYS A 203 -6.60 7.45 9.53
N PRO A 204 -7.11 6.28 9.98
CA PRO A 204 -7.61 5.23 9.09
C PRO A 204 -8.76 5.69 8.19
N SER A 205 -9.55 6.69 8.61
CA SER A 205 -10.66 7.23 7.83
C SER A 205 -10.23 7.72 6.43
N ILE A 206 -8.98 8.21 6.29
CA ILE A 206 -8.43 8.69 5.02
C ILE A 206 -8.41 7.57 3.96
N PHE A 207 -8.17 6.32 4.37
CA PHE A 207 -8.21 5.16 3.48
C PHE A 207 -9.59 5.01 2.83
N PHE A 208 -10.63 4.95 3.65
CA PHE A 208 -12.00 4.76 3.17
C PHE A 208 -12.49 5.95 2.34
N ARG A 209 -12.20 7.18 2.79
CA ARG A 209 -12.52 8.40 2.05
C ARG A 209 -11.83 8.45 0.68
N SER A 210 -10.59 7.96 0.61
CA SER A 210 -9.86 7.85 -0.67
C SER A 210 -10.49 6.82 -1.60
N LEU A 211 -10.96 5.69 -1.07
CA LEU A 211 -11.67 4.68 -1.84
C LEU A 211 -13.05 5.16 -2.31
N VAL A 212 -13.76 5.99 -1.52
CA VAL A 212 -15.00 6.65 -1.97
C VAL A 212 -14.71 7.54 -3.18
N LYS A 213 -13.70 8.42 -3.11
CA LYS A 213 -13.31 9.32 -4.21
C LYS A 213 -12.93 8.57 -5.50
N ALA A 214 -12.36 7.38 -5.35
CA ALA A 214 -11.95 6.53 -6.45
C ALA A 214 -13.05 5.56 -6.94
N ASP A 215 -14.27 5.64 -6.40
CA ASP A 215 -15.39 4.73 -6.70
C ASP A 215 -15.05 3.24 -6.46
N LEU A 216 -14.18 2.96 -5.48
CA LEU A 216 -13.71 1.61 -5.14
C LEU A 216 -14.33 1.06 -3.85
N LEU A 217 -14.86 1.91 -2.97
CA LEU A 217 -15.36 1.47 -1.66
C LEU A 217 -16.50 0.46 -1.80
N GLU A 218 -17.45 0.70 -2.72
CA GLU A 218 -18.59 -0.17 -2.97
C GLU A 218 -18.19 -1.60 -3.33
N ILE A 219 -17.13 -1.75 -4.13
CA ILE A 219 -16.67 -3.04 -4.62
C ILE A 219 -15.85 -3.76 -3.55
N LEU A 220 -14.99 -3.03 -2.87
CA LEU A 220 -14.04 -3.61 -1.90
C LEU A 220 -14.69 -3.89 -0.55
N PHE A 221 -15.49 -2.95 -0.07
CA PHE A 221 -16.10 -2.97 1.26
C PHE A 221 -17.57 -2.51 1.18
N PRO A 222 -18.45 -3.29 0.49
CA PRO A 222 -19.84 -2.92 0.29
C PRO A 222 -20.60 -2.70 1.59
N GLU A 223 -20.18 -3.35 2.68
CA GLU A 223 -20.77 -3.22 4.00
C GLU A 223 -20.53 -1.82 4.59
N ILE A 224 -19.32 -1.25 4.39
CA ILE A 224 -19.00 0.11 4.79
C ILE A 224 -19.64 1.12 3.83
N TYR A 225 -19.64 0.82 2.53
CA TYR A 225 -20.29 1.68 1.53
C TYR A 225 -21.78 1.86 1.80
N ALA A 226 -22.47 0.80 2.26
CA ALA A 226 -23.89 0.82 2.60
C ALA A 226 -24.25 1.81 3.72
N LEU A 227 -23.28 2.29 4.50
CA LEU A 227 -23.48 3.32 5.53
C LEU A 227 -23.65 4.73 4.95
N ILE A 228 -23.18 4.97 3.73
CA ILE A 228 -23.28 6.28 3.08
C ILE A 228 -24.75 6.63 2.82
N GLY A 229 -25.18 7.82 3.23
CA GLY A 229 -26.56 8.30 3.09
C GLY A 229 -27.52 7.71 4.12
N LYS A 230 -27.04 6.95 5.11
CA LYS A 230 -27.87 6.49 6.25
C LYS A 230 -27.90 7.58 7.31
N THR A 231 -28.90 8.46 7.22
CA THR A 231 -29.07 9.58 8.16
C THR A 231 -29.34 9.10 9.58
N GLN A 232 -28.87 9.86 10.57
CA GLN A 232 -29.00 9.61 12.00
C GLN A 232 -29.65 10.81 12.71
N PRO A 233 -30.28 10.60 13.90
CA PRO A 233 -30.86 11.72 14.66
C PRO A 233 -29.75 12.71 15.09
N VAL A 234 -29.80 13.94 14.61
CA VAL A 234 -28.79 14.99 14.85
C VAL A 234 -28.56 15.29 16.34
N ALA A 235 -29.60 15.09 17.18
CA ALA A 235 -29.48 15.28 18.62
C ALA A 235 -28.46 14.37 19.29
N PHE A 236 -28.20 13.18 18.72
CA PHE A 236 -27.25 12.18 19.24
C PHE A 236 -26.04 12.00 18.32
N HIS A 237 -26.18 12.34 17.04
CA HIS A 237 -25.20 12.17 15.98
C HIS A 237 -25.11 13.44 15.16
N PRO A 238 -24.40 14.49 15.65
CA PRO A 238 -24.30 15.77 14.97
C PRO A 238 -23.67 15.67 13.59
N GLU A 239 -22.86 14.65 13.31
CA GLU A 239 -22.30 14.30 12.01
C GLU A 239 -23.35 13.86 10.98
N GLY A 240 -24.54 13.43 11.44
CA GLY A 240 -25.75 13.23 10.66
C GLY A 240 -25.81 12.03 9.73
N ASP A 241 -24.67 11.36 9.45
CA ASP A 241 -24.55 10.24 8.51
C ASP A 241 -23.76 9.09 9.16
N ALA A 242 -24.22 7.83 8.98
CA ALA A 242 -23.60 6.67 9.61
C ALA A 242 -22.18 6.36 9.08
N PHE A 243 -21.89 6.69 7.82
CA PHE A 243 -20.53 6.58 7.30
C PHE A 243 -19.59 7.60 7.96
N GLU A 244 -20.03 8.88 8.03
CA GLU A 244 -19.25 9.92 8.69
C GLU A 244 -18.99 9.57 10.16
N HIS A 245 -20.03 9.12 10.88
CA HIS A 245 -19.90 8.60 12.25
C HIS A 245 -18.82 7.49 12.35
N THR A 246 -18.91 6.48 11.48
CA THR A 246 -17.96 5.38 11.46
C THR A 246 -16.53 5.87 11.19
N MET A 247 -16.36 6.86 10.31
CA MET A 247 -15.04 7.45 10.02
C MET A 247 -14.48 8.23 11.21
N GLU A 248 -15.31 8.93 11.97
CA GLU A 248 -14.90 9.60 13.20
C GLU A 248 -14.54 8.59 14.30
N ILE A 249 -15.35 7.55 14.47
CA ILE A 249 -15.10 6.50 15.48
C ILE A 249 -13.79 5.75 15.18
N VAL A 250 -13.52 5.37 13.94
CA VAL A 250 -12.29 4.62 13.61
C VAL A 250 -11.04 5.48 13.85
N ASP A 251 -11.10 6.78 13.61
CA ASP A 251 -10.03 7.71 13.94
C ASP A 251 -9.87 7.91 15.44
N LEU A 252 -10.99 8.04 16.18
CA LEU A 252 -10.98 8.16 17.64
C LEU A 252 -10.38 6.92 18.31
N VAL A 253 -10.80 5.72 17.88
CA VAL A 253 -10.26 4.46 18.39
C VAL A 253 -8.77 4.31 18.04
N ALA A 254 -8.33 4.82 16.88
CA ALA A 254 -6.92 4.82 16.51
C ALA A 254 -6.06 5.73 17.42
N ASP A 255 -6.64 6.78 17.97
CA ASP A 255 -5.97 7.63 18.97
C ASP A 255 -5.93 6.99 20.38
N MET A 256 -6.87 6.06 20.66
CA MET A 256 -6.99 5.42 21.99
C MET A 256 -6.13 4.16 22.14
N THR A 257 -5.90 3.39 21.08
CA THR A 257 -5.21 2.09 21.15
C THR A 257 -4.49 1.74 19.87
N ASP A 258 -3.40 1.00 19.98
CA ASP A 258 -2.69 0.39 18.84
C ASP A 258 -3.19 -1.02 18.48
N ASP A 259 -4.13 -1.58 19.27
CA ASP A 259 -4.70 -2.89 18.99
C ASP A 259 -5.59 -2.85 17.75
N VAL A 260 -5.14 -3.51 16.70
CA VAL A 260 -5.83 -3.55 15.39
C VAL A 260 -7.19 -4.23 15.49
N ALA A 261 -7.37 -5.20 16.40
CA ALA A 261 -8.66 -5.88 16.57
C ALA A 261 -9.70 -4.91 17.17
N VAL A 262 -9.28 -4.07 18.12
CA VAL A 262 -10.16 -3.02 18.68
C VAL A 262 -10.47 -1.95 17.64
N ARG A 263 -9.49 -1.54 16.84
CA ARG A 263 -9.71 -0.59 15.72
C ARG A 263 -10.66 -1.15 14.67
N PHE A 264 -10.52 -2.45 14.36
CA PHE A 264 -11.46 -3.13 13.47
C PHE A 264 -12.86 -3.21 14.08
N ALA A 265 -12.99 -3.48 15.38
CA ALA A 265 -14.29 -3.43 16.06
C ALA A 265 -14.95 -2.06 15.94
N GLY A 266 -14.19 -0.98 16.11
CA GLY A 266 -14.65 0.40 15.86
C GLY A 266 -15.12 0.63 14.42
N LEU A 267 -14.46 0.02 13.43
CA LEU A 267 -14.88 0.12 12.02
C LEU A 267 -16.21 -0.59 11.74
N VAL A 268 -16.48 -1.72 12.42
CA VAL A 268 -17.62 -2.60 12.07
C VAL A 268 -18.79 -2.51 13.03
N HIS A 269 -18.70 -1.68 14.10
CA HIS A 269 -19.69 -1.64 15.18
C HIS A 269 -21.12 -1.31 14.69
N ASP A 270 -21.25 -0.50 13.67
CA ASP A 270 -22.50 0.04 13.16
C ASP A 270 -22.91 -0.49 11.77
N LEU A 271 -22.31 -1.59 11.28
CA LEU A 271 -22.61 -2.14 9.95
C LEU A 271 -24.10 -2.42 9.73
N GLY A 272 -24.84 -2.74 10.78
CA GLY A 272 -26.28 -2.99 10.69
C GLY A 272 -27.10 -1.75 10.33
N LYS A 273 -26.57 -0.54 10.51
CA LYS A 273 -27.23 0.69 10.03
C LYS A 273 -27.31 0.72 8.49
N GLY A 274 -26.33 0.11 7.83
CA GLY A 274 -26.30 0.02 6.35
C GLY A 274 -27.51 -0.70 5.74
N VAL A 275 -28.12 -1.67 6.46
CA VAL A 275 -29.30 -2.41 5.99
C VAL A 275 -30.63 -1.81 6.42
N THR A 276 -30.64 -0.63 7.07
CA THR A 276 -31.86 0.06 7.47
C THR A 276 -32.62 0.55 6.23
N PRO A 277 -33.94 0.19 6.08
CA PRO A 277 -34.78 0.72 5.02
C PRO A 277 -34.89 2.25 5.06
N LYS A 278 -35.03 2.90 3.91
CA LYS A 278 -35.10 4.37 3.82
C LYS A 278 -36.25 4.97 4.62
N GLU A 279 -37.36 4.26 4.71
CA GLU A 279 -38.60 4.67 5.39
C GLU A 279 -38.43 4.73 6.91
N MET A 280 -37.42 4.05 7.46
CA MET A 280 -37.14 4.04 8.90
C MET A 280 -36.15 5.14 9.32
N LEU A 281 -35.47 5.76 8.37
CA LEU A 281 -34.51 6.81 8.67
C LEU A 281 -35.20 8.02 9.33
N PRO A 282 -34.55 8.66 10.28
CA PRO A 282 -33.17 8.49 10.74
C PRO A 282 -32.97 7.44 11.87
N HIS A 283 -33.93 6.54 12.10
CA HIS A 283 -33.88 5.56 13.18
C HIS A 283 -33.40 4.19 12.67
N HIS A 284 -32.52 3.54 13.46
CA HIS A 284 -31.86 2.29 13.09
C HIS A 284 -32.19 1.16 14.07
N TYR A 285 -33.49 0.87 14.29
CA TYR A 285 -33.93 -0.13 15.26
C TYR A 285 -33.36 -1.52 14.96
N GLY A 286 -32.76 -2.15 15.98
CA GLY A 286 -32.16 -3.48 15.89
C GLY A 286 -30.93 -3.57 14.99
N HIS A 287 -30.20 -2.47 14.79
CA HIS A 287 -29.00 -2.46 13.94
C HIS A 287 -27.88 -3.31 14.52
N GLU A 288 -27.79 -3.48 15.84
CA GLU A 288 -26.78 -4.32 16.51
C GLU A 288 -26.92 -5.80 16.06
N GLU A 289 -28.12 -6.36 16.10
CA GLU A 289 -28.39 -7.75 15.68
C GLU A 289 -28.18 -7.90 14.17
N LYS A 290 -28.68 -6.96 13.38
CA LYS A 290 -28.48 -6.94 11.91
C LYS A 290 -27.02 -6.83 11.56
N GLY A 291 -26.24 -6.03 12.33
CA GLY A 291 -24.79 -5.87 12.17
C GLY A 291 -24.04 -7.20 12.32
N LEU A 292 -24.45 -8.07 13.23
CA LEU A 292 -23.85 -9.40 13.36
C LEU A 292 -24.03 -10.27 12.10
N ALA A 293 -25.17 -10.18 11.43
CA ALA A 293 -25.40 -10.91 10.20
C ALA A 293 -24.53 -10.35 9.05
N VAL A 294 -24.42 -9.03 8.96
CA VAL A 294 -23.55 -8.36 7.97
C VAL A 294 -22.08 -8.71 8.20
N LEU A 295 -21.61 -8.67 9.45
CA LEU A 295 -20.24 -9.03 9.80
C LEU A 295 -19.93 -10.50 9.52
N LYS A 296 -20.85 -11.41 9.76
CA LYS A 296 -20.70 -12.83 9.37
C LYS A 296 -20.55 -13.02 7.85
N ALA A 297 -21.28 -12.24 7.06
CA ALA A 297 -21.15 -12.26 5.60
C ALA A 297 -19.80 -11.69 5.15
N TRP A 298 -19.37 -10.58 5.76
CA TRP A 298 -18.02 -10.02 5.56
C TRP A 298 -16.92 -11.06 5.81
N ASN A 299 -16.94 -11.71 6.99
CA ASN A 299 -15.91 -12.69 7.37
C ASN A 299 -15.85 -13.92 6.43
N LYS A 300 -16.93 -14.26 5.76
CA LYS A 300 -16.93 -15.33 4.77
C LYS A 300 -16.32 -14.91 3.44
N ARG A 301 -16.37 -13.62 3.13
CA ARG A 301 -15.90 -13.05 1.86
C ARG A 301 -14.41 -12.67 1.93
N MET A 302 -13.94 -12.17 3.08
CA MET A 302 -12.55 -11.78 3.33
C MET A 302 -11.69 -12.96 3.80
#